data_02969e3091fcf23ac104d80f83030363
#
_entry.id   02969e3091fcf23ac104d80f83030363
#
_cell.length_a   1.000
_cell.length_b   1.000
_cell.length_c   1.000
_cell.angle_alpha   90.00
_cell.angle_beta   90.00
_cell.angle_gamma   90.00
#
_symmetry.space_group_name_H-M   'P 1'
#
loop_
_entity.id
_entity.type
_entity.pdbx_description
1 polymer ?
#
loop_
_entity_poly.entity_id
_entity_poly.type
_entity_poly.pdbx_seq_one_letter_code
_entity_poly.pdbx_strand_id
1 'polypeptide(L)'
;MRIIHYTLGFSPYRSGGLVKYAKDLMVAQADLGHLVVALYPGGTSLFEKSCHVHCDKTYDGIRSFEMTNPLPVPLMYGIKDIESATNSQNLDPCSFECLLDDVKPEVFHVHTLMGLPLEYLQIVHDRGIRIVYTSHDYFGLCLKVNFINQHGEVCLGASAEKCAVCNAQAKSAMFLKVRNAKWVVPFKTIARRMKR
;
A
#
# COMPACT_ATOMS: atom_id res chain seq x y z
N MET A 1 -3.41 18.92 14.03
CA MET A 1 -2.53 17.73 14.09
C MET A 1 -1.80 17.57 12.77
N ARG A 2 -0.65 16.90 12.80
CA ARG A 2 0.10 16.49 11.60
C ARG A 2 -0.14 14.98 11.40
N ILE A 3 -0.66 14.62 10.25
CA ILE A 3 -1.12 13.25 9.97
C ILE A 3 -0.50 12.76 8.67
N ILE A 4 0.18 11.61 8.70
CA ILE A 4 0.55 10.89 7.50
C ILE A 4 -0.45 9.76 7.29
N HIS A 5 -1.08 9.71 6.11
CA HIS A 5 -1.93 8.60 5.68
C HIS A 5 -1.16 7.67 4.75
N TYR A 6 -1.05 6.40 5.14
CA TYR A 6 -0.62 5.36 4.23
C TYR A 6 -1.83 4.75 3.52
N THR A 7 -1.87 4.88 2.19
CA THR A 7 -2.97 4.40 1.33
C THR A 7 -2.45 3.67 0.09
N LEU A 8 -3.32 3.11 -0.74
CA LEU A 8 -2.91 2.44 -1.99
C LEU A 8 -2.49 3.39 -3.12
N GLY A 9 -2.66 4.70 -2.95
CA GLY A 9 -2.39 5.71 -3.96
C GLY A 9 -3.66 6.37 -4.49
N PHE A 10 -3.57 7.03 -5.64
CA PHE A 10 -4.60 7.91 -6.18
C PHE A 10 -5.05 7.51 -7.59
N SER A 11 -6.25 7.97 -7.98
CA SER A 11 -6.74 7.85 -9.35
C SER A 11 -5.83 8.68 -10.30
N PRO A 12 -5.61 8.22 -11.55
CA PRO A 12 -6.15 7.02 -12.19
C PRO A 12 -5.33 5.74 -11.94
N TYR A 13 -4.17 5.85 -11.25
CA TYR A 13 -3.29 4.71 -11.00
C TYR A 13 -3.95 3.63 -10.15
N ARG A 14 -4.60 4.05 -9.06
CA ARG A 14 -5.41 3.21 -8.18
C ARG A 14 -6.84 3.74 -8.11
N SER A 15 -7.79 2.84 -7.94
CA SER A 15 -9.21 3.16 -7.79
C SER A 15 -9.90 2.10 -6.92
N GLY A 16 -11.03 2.43 -6.36
CA GLY A 16 -11.81 1.55 -5.49
C GLY A 16 -12.25 2.25 -4.21
N GLY A 17 -13.02 1.55 -3.39
CA GLY A 17 -13.61 2.09 -2.16
C GLY A 17 -12.58 2.62 -1.18
N LEU A 18 -11.52 1.85 -0.89
CA LEU A 18 -10.43 2.26 -0.02
C LEU A 18 -9.78 3.57 -0.49
N VAL A 19 -9.44 3.65 -1.78
CA VAL A 19 -8.78 4.83 -2.36
C VAL A 19 -9.66 6.06 -2.24
N LYS A 20 -10.97 5.91 -2.53
CA LYS A 20 -11.93 7.00 -2.40
C LYS A 20 -12.10 7.42 -0.95
N TYR A 21 -12.32 6.47 -0.05
CA TYR A 21 -12.48 6.74 1.39
C TYR A 21 -11.26 7.47 1.96
N ALA A 22 -10.05 6.93 1.74
CA ALA A 22 -8.83 7.53 2.26
C ALA A 22 -8.64 8.97 1.73
N LYS A 23 -8.89 9.19 0.44
CA LYS A 23 -8.84 10.52 -0.16
C LYS A 23 -9.85 11.48 0.46
N ASP A 24 -11.12 11.08 0.54
CA ASP A 24 -12.19 11.94 1.07
C ASP A 24 -11.91 12.29 2.54
N LEU A 25 -11.39 11.34 3.34
CA LEU A 25 -10.98 11.58 4.72
C LEU A 25 -9.82 12.58 4.81
N MET A 26 -8.78 12.41 3.98
CA MET A 26 -7.64 13.34 3.95
C MET A 26 -8.06 14.76 3.61
N VAL A 27 -8.93 14.94 2.63
CA VAL A 27 -9.45 16.26 2.24
C VAL A 27 -10.26 16.87 3.40
N ALA A 28 -11.19 16.11 3.98
CA ALA A 28 -11.99 16.58 5.12
C ALA A 28 -11.13 16.99 6.32
N GLN A 29 -10.05 16.26 6.61
CA GLN A 29 -9.13 16.62 7.68
C GLN A 29 -8.31 17.86 7.35
N ALA A 30 -7.89 18.03 6.09
CA ALA A 30 -7.20 19.24 5.64
C ALA A 30 -8.13 20.48 5.74
N ASP A 31 -9.39 20.35 5.36
CA ASP A 31 -10.41 21.40 5.49
C ASP A 31 -10.66 21.80 6.96
N LEU A 32 -10.44 20.88 7.90
CA LEU A 32 -10.46 21.14 9.34
C LEU A 32 -9.15 21.76 9.88
N GLY A 33 -8.23 22.11 9.01
CA GLY A 33 -6.96 22.77 9.38
C GLY A 33 -5.87 21.81 9.87
N HIS A 34 -5.97 20.52 9.62
CA HIS A 34 -4.88 19.58 9.90
C HIS A 34 -3.85 19.61 8.76
N LEU A 35 -2.56 19.43 9.10
CA LEU A 35 -1.54 19.16 8.10
C LEU A 35 -1.62 17.68 7.72
N VAL A 36 -2.05 17.41 6.51
CA VAL A 36 -2.28 16.05 6.00
C VAL A 36 -1.32 15.75 4.87
N VAL A 37 -0.67 14.61 4.95
CA VAL A 37 0.28 14.11 3.96
C VAL A 37 -0.08 12.67 3.61
N ALA A 38 0.07 12.31 2.34
CA ALA A 38 -0.14 10.94 1.88
C ALA A 38 1.19 10.24 1.59
N LEU A 39 1.26 8.96 1.96
CA LEU A 39 2.31 8.03 1.55
C LEU A 39 1.64 6.83 0.88
N TYR A 40 2.20 6.33 -0.24
CA TYR A 40 1.61 5.21 -0.94
C TYR A 40 2.65 4.35 -1.68
N PRO A 41 2.35 3.05 -1.92
CA PRO A 41 3.20 2.18 -2.69
C PRO A 41 3.13 2.54 -4.17
N GLY A 42 4.23 3.02 -4.70
CA GLY A 42 4.37 3.44 -6.09
C GLY A 42 4.83 2.35 -7.03
N GLY A 43 5.59 2.75 -8.03
CA GLY A 43 6.08 1.86 -9.05
C GLY A 43 7.36 1.12 -8.67
N THR A 44 7.66 0.06 -9.43
CA THR A 44 8.94 -0.65 -9.36
C THR A 44 9.90 -0.06 -10.37
N SER A 45 11.11 0.30 -9.92
CA SER A 45 12.23 0.73 -10.76
C SER A 45 13.04 -0.49 -11.25
N LEU A 46 13.55 -0.44 -12.46
CA LEU A 46 14.47 -1.44 -12.98
C LEU A 46 15.93 -1.13 -12.62
N PHE A 47 16.22 0.14 -12.31
CA PHE A 47 17.58 0.64 -12.06
C PHE A 47 17.93 0.67 -10.58
N GLU A 48 16.95 0.92 -9.72
CA GLU A 48 17.09 0.98 -8.27
C GLU A 48 16.54 -0.30 -7.67
N LYS A 49 17.21 -0.84 -6.66
CA LYS A 49 16.78 -2.07 -5.98
C LYS A 49 16.20 -1.83 -4.60
N SER A 50 16.54 -0.70 -3.97
CA SER A 50 16.05 -0.38 -2.63
C SER A 50 14.62 0.14 -2.63
N CYS A 51 13.86 -0.21 -1.59
CA CYS A 51 12.61 0.46 -1.27
C CYS A 51 12.95 1.80 -0.61
N HIS A 52 12.59 2.90 -1.24
CA HIS A 52 12.82 4.25 -0.71
C HIS A 52 11.63 5.17 -0.94
N VAL A 53 11.54 6.19 -0.10
CA VAL A 53 10.47 7.21 -0.13
C VAL A 53 10.99 8.47 -0.80
N HIS A 54 10.19 9.06 -1.66
CA HIS A 54 10.48 10.37 -2.27
C HIS A 54 9.20 11.19 -2.42
N CYS A 55 9.38 12.51 -2.53
CA CYS A 55 8.27 13.43 -2.78
C CYS A 55 7.67 13.17 -4.16
N ASP A 56 6.36 13.09 -4.23
CA ASP A 56 5.59 13.06 -5.48
C ASP A 56 4.77 14.35 -5.62
N LYS A 57 3.93 14.41 -6.62
CA LYS A 57 3.01 15.52 -6.86
C LYS A 57 1.92 15.62 -5.78
N THR A 58 1.29 16.79 -5.74
CA THR A 58 0.12 17.03 -4.90
C THR A 58 -1.15 16.50 -5.57
N TYR A 59 -2.00 15.83 -4.80
CA TYR A 59 -3.31 15.35 -5.22
C TYR A 59 -4.40 16.04 -4.41
N ASP A 60 -5.28 16.79 -5.08
CA ASP A 60 -6.39 17.53 -4.45
C ASP A 60 -5.93 18.37 -3.22
N GLY A 61 -4.80 19.06 -3.33
CA GLY A 61 -4.21 19.85 -2.26
C GLY A 61 -3.39 19.04 -1.23
N ILE A 62 -3.42 17.71 -1.27
CA ILE A 62 -2.68 16.86 -0.34
C ILE A 62 -1.28 16.59 -0.88
N ARG A 63 -0.25 17.02 -0.14
CA ARG A 63 1.14 16.69 -0.41
C ARG A 63 1.35 15.18 -0.31
N SER A 64 2.01 14.59 -1.30
CA SER A 64 2.13 13.14 -1.38
C SER A 64 3.57 12.69 -1.54
N PHE A 65 3.83 11.49 -1.01
CA PHE A 65 5.09 10.77 -1.13
C PHE A 65 4.83 9.39 -1.71
N GLU A 66 5.71 8.97 -2.59
CA GLU A 66 5.68 7.65 -3.23
C GLU A 66 6.81 6.79 -2.69
N MET A 67 6.53 5.52 -2.42
CA MET A 67 7.57 4.50 -2.22
C MET A 67 7.91 3.87 -3.56
N THR A 68 9.15 4.00 -4.02
CA THR A 68 9.69 3.20 -5.12
C THR A 68 10.09 1.83 -4.60
N ASN A 69 9.88 0.79 -5.39
CA ASN A 69 10.14 -0.62 -5.03
C ASN A 69 9.46 -1.06 -3.73
N PRO A 70 8.18 -0.75 -3.52
CA PRO A 70 7.45 -1.20 -2.34
C PRO A 70 7.41 -2.73 -2.26
N LEU A 71 6.98 -3.27 -1.16
CA LEU A 71 6.57 -4.67 -1.09
C LEU A 71 5.47 -4.95 -2.13
N PRO A 72 5.30 -6.21 -2.56
CA PRO A 72 4.26 -6.56 -3.51
C PRO A 72 2.87 -6.12 -3.03
N VAL A 73 2.09 -5.53 -3.93
CA VAL A 73 0.69 -5.15 -3.68
C VAL A 73 -0.22 -6.18 -4.36
N PRO A 74 -0.67 -7.21 -3.65
CA PRO A 74 -1.39 -8.33 -4.26
C PRO A 74 -2.80 -7.96 -4.70
N LEU A 75 -3.49 -7.07 -4.01
CA LEU A 75 -4.92 -6.81 -4.21
C LEU A 75 -5.71 -8.14 -4.14
N MET A 76 -6.63 -8.36 -5.08
CA MET A 76 -7.41 -9.61 -5.16
C MET A 76 -6.68 -10.76 -5.86
N TYR A 77 -5.45 -10.58 -6.32
CA TYR A 77 -4.69 -11.65 -7.00
C TYR A 77 -4.08 -12.67 -6.04
N GLY A 78 -4.07 -12.38 -4.73
CA GLY A 78 -3.31 -13.14 -3.76
C GLY A 78 -1.80 -13.06 -4.00
N ILE A 79 -1.04 -13.73 -3.18
CA ILE A 79 0.41 -13.85 -3.31
C ILE A 79 0.85 -15.28 -2.95
N LYS A 80 1.69 -15.90 -3.79
CA LYS A 80 2.19 -17.24 -3.53
C LYS A 80 3.15 -17.32 -2.36
N ASP A 81 3.99 -16.30 -2.24
CA ASP A 81 5.06 -16.22 -1.28
C ASP A 81 4.76 -15.09 -0.27
N ILE A 82 4.37 -15.50 0.94
CA ILE A 82 4.03 -14.58 2.03
C ILE A 82 5.27 -13.79 2.47
N GLU A 83 6.42 -14.44 2.55
CA GLU A 83 7.64 -13.83 3.03
C GLU A 83 8.02 -12.62 2.15
N SER A 84 7.85 -12.74 0.83
CA SER A 84 8.08 -11.62 -0.08
C SER A 84 7.06 -10.48 0.04
N ALA A 85 5.93 -10.72 0.72
CA ALA A 85 4.91 -9.70 0.96
C ALA A 85 5.09 -8.95 2.28
N THR A 86 5.94 -9.46 3.17
CA THR A 86 6.11 -8.94 4.53
C THR A 86 7.53 -8.44 4.81
N ASN A 87 8.54 -9.03 4.17
CA ASN A 87 9.95 -8.72 4.44
C ASN A 87 10.59 -7.97 3.27
N SER A 88 11.19 -6.82 3.55
CA SER A 88 11.98 -6.07 2.59
C SER A 88 13.46 -6.42 2.71
N GLN A 89 14.03 -7.05 1.67
CA GLN A 89 15.45 -7.38 1.64
C GLN A 89 16.37 -6.17 1.42
N ASN A 90 15.82 -5.09 0.83
CA ASN A 90 16.56 -3.87 0.48
C ASN A 90 15.72 -2.64 0.83
N LEU A 91 15.67 -2.32 2.11
CA LEU A 91 14.99 -1.13 2.62
C LEU A 91 15.98 0.02 2.75
N ASP A 92 15.59 1.22 2.37
CA ASP A 92 16.25 2.47 2.73
C ASP A 92 15.45 3.16 3.84
N PRO A 93 15.82 2.94 5.12
CA PRO A 93 15.12 3.58 6.22
C PRO A 93 15.35 5.09 6.26
N CYS A 94 16.51 5.57 5.79
CA CYS A 94 16.85 7.00 5.85
C CYS A 94 15.85 7.86 5.07
N SER A 95 15.40 7.42 3.88
CA SER A 95 14.42 8.17 3.09
C SER A 95 13.07 8.28 3.79
N PHE A 96 12.65 7.23 4.51
CA PHE A 96 11.43 7.26 5.30
C PHE A 96 11.58 8.11 6.56
N GLU A 97 12.73 8.04 7.24
CA GLU A 97 13.04 8.88 8.39
C GLU A 97 13.08 10.36 8.02
N CYS A 98 13.65 10.71 6.85
CA CYS A 98 13.60 12.07 6.32
C CYS A 98 12.16 12.57 6.13
N LEU A 99 11.23 11.72 5.65
CA LEU A 99 9.81 12.06 5.60
C LEU A 99 9.25 12.35 7.00
N LEU A 100 9.56 11.50 7.98
CA LEU A 100 9.08 11.69 9.36
C LEU A 100 9.66 12.97 9.98
N ASP A 101 10.91 13.29 9.70
CA ASP A 101 11.57 14.49 10.21
C ASP A 101 11.05 15.78 9.56
N ASP A 102 10.69 15.72 8.28
CA ASP A 102 10.08 16.83 7.55
C ASP A 102 8.65 17.12 8.03
N VAL A 103 7.81 16.09 8.15
CA VAL A 103 6.39 16.22 8.52
C VAL A 103 6.20 16.33 10.04
N LYS A 104 7.03 15.64 10.82
CA LYS A 104 6.90 15.48 12.28
C LYS A 104 5.48 15.06 12.69
N PRO A 105 5.00 13.92 12.17
CA PRO A 105 3.60 13.51 12.35
C PRO A 105 3.31 13.16 13.81
N GLU A 106 2.10 13.46 14.24
CA GLU A 106 1.53 13.02 15.52
C GLU A 106 0.77 11.69 15.34
N VAL A 107 0.30 11.45 14.10
CA VAL A 107 -0.45 10.25 13.73
C VAL A 107 0.07 9.71 12.40
N PHE A 108 0.28 8.39 12.35
CA PHE A 108 0.49 7.62 11.15
C PHE A 108 -0.72 6.71 10.92
N HIS A 109 -1.58 7.11 9.97
CA HIS A 109 -2.86 6.45 9.72
C HIS A 109 -2.73 5.45 8.57
N VAL A 110 -2.82 4.17 8.87
CA VAL A 110 -2.68 3.06 7.91
C VAL A 110 -4.05 2.63 7.40
N HIS A 111 -4.28 2.68 6.10
CA HIS A 111 -5.51 2.20 5.45
C HIS A 111 -5.35 0.81 4.84
N THR A 112 -4.14 0.33 4.70
CA THR A 112 -3.81 -1.02 4.23
C THR A 112 -2.38 -1.36 4.59
N LEU A 113 -2.09 -2.64 4.81
CA LEU A 113 -0.72 -3.12 5.00
C LEU A 113 -0.07 -3.54 3.65
N MET A 114 -0.82 -3.56 2.54
CA MET A 114 -0.27 -3.96 1.24
C MET A 114 0.82 -2.99 0.79
N GLY A 115 1.98 -3.52 0.50
CA GLY A 115 3.12 -2.75 0.01
C GLY A 115 3.93 -2.02 1.08
N LEU A 116 3.49 -2.01 2.34
CA LEU A 116 4.15 -1.34 3.45
C LEU A 116 5.15 -2.28 4.14
N PRO A 117 6.44 -1.94 4.18
CA PRO A 117 7.40 -2.66 5.01
C PRO A 117 7.03 -2.56 6.49
N LEU A 118 7.08 -3.69 7.21
CA LEU A 118 6.80 -3.71 8.65
C LEU A 118 7.84 -2.93 9.43
N GLU A 119 9.06 -2.85 8.93
CA GLU A 119 10.16 -2.07 9.49
C GLU A 119 9.82 -0.57 9.56
N TYR A 120 9.04 -0.05 8.60
CA TYR A 120 8.57 1.34 8.66
C TYR A 120 7.57 1.55 9.81
N LEU A 121 6.69 0.57 10.07
CA LEU A 121 5.80 0.65 11.23
C LEU A 121 6.58 0.58 12.55
N GLN A 122 7.67 -0.21 12.60
CA GLN A 122 8.55 -0.26 13.75
C GLN A 122 9.21 1.11 14.00
N ILE A 123 9.75 1.75 12.96
CA ILE A 123 10.34 3.10 13.06
C ILE A 123 9.30 4.11 13.59
N VAL A 124 8.06 4.07 13.08
CA VAL A 124 6.97 4.95 13.54
C VAL A 124 6.68 4.73 15.02
N HIS A 125 6.59 3.45 15.45
CA HIS A 125 6.35 3.08 16.83
C HIS A 125 7.49 3.55 17.76
N ASP A 126 8.74 3.31 17.37
CA ASP A 126 9.92 3.65 18.17
C ASP A 126 10.12 5.17 18.34
N ARG A 127 9.59 5.95 17.39
CA ARG A 127 9.52 7.42 17.49
C ARG A 127 8.33 7.93 18.32
N GLY A 128 7.52 7.04 18.90
CA GLY A 128 6.38 7.41 19.72
C GLY A 128 5.20 8.02 18.93
N ILE A 129 5.19 7.86 17.59
CA ILE A 129 4.11 8.35 16.73
C ILE A 129 2.93 7.41 16.86
N ARG A 130 1.72 7.96 17.07
CA ARG A 130 0.50 7.15 17.19
C ARG A 130 0.16 6.46 15.87
N ILE A 131 0.08 5.14 15.87
CA ILE A 131 -0.40 4.37 14.74
C ILE A 131 -1.91 4.17 14.87
N VAL A 132 -2.65 4.52 13.80
CA VAL A 132 -4.08 4.27 13.64
C VAL A 132 -4.26 3.35 12.43
N TYR A 133 -5.06 2.30 12.55
CA TYR A 133 -5.36 1.40 11.45
C TYR A 133 -6.87 1.38 11.16
N THR A 134 -7.25 1.67 9.92
CA THR A 134 -8.60 1.48 9.42
C THR A 134 -8.63 0.27 8.49
N SER A 135 -9.29 -0.79 8.90
CA SER A 135 -9.43 -2.00 8.09
C SER A 135 -10.43 -1.78 6.96
N HIS A 136 -10.00 -1.94 5.72
CA HIS A 136 -10.83 -1.91 4.51
C HIS A 136 -10.89 -3.27 3.82
N ASP A 137 -9.98 -4.15 4.19
CA ASP A 137 -9.83 -5.49 3.66
C ASP A 137 -9.24 -6.40 4.75
N TYR A 138 -9.03 -7.65 4.42
CA TYR A 138 -8.50 -8.64 5.36
C TYR A 138 -7.03 -9.01 5.09
N PHE A 139 -6.27 -8.12 4.44
CA PHE A 139 -4.84 -8.36 4.23
C PHE A 139 -4.11 -8.44 5.58
N GLY A 140 -3.26 -9.46 5.71
CA GLY A 140 -2.65 -9.84 6.98
C GLY A 140 -3.34 -11.04 7.66
N LEU A 141 -4.65 -11.22 7.43
CA LEU A 141 -5.42 -12.36 7.91
C LEU A 141 -5.80 -13.32 6.78
N CYS A 142 -6.00 -12.79 5.57
CA CYS A 142 -6.33 -13.55 4.36
C CYS A 142 -5.49 -13.08 3.19
N LEU A 143 -4.75 -14.00 2.55
CA LEU A 143 -3.89 -13.69 1.40
C LEU A 143 -4.66 -13.23 0.16
N LYS A 144 -5.96 -13.56 0.07
CA LYS A 144 -6.87 -13.10 -0.99
C LYS A 144 -7.68 -11.88 -0.58
N VAL A 145 -7.43 -11.33 0.59
CA VAL A 145 -7.98 -10.10 1.17
C VAL A 145 -9.49 -10.07 1.41
N ASN A 146 -10.23 -11.14 1.13
CA ASN A 146 -11.70 -11.12 1.13
C ASN A 146 -12.37 -12.27 1.89
N PHE A 147 -11.62 -13.19 2.49
CA PHE A 147 -12.14 -14.39 3.14
C PHE A 147 -13.08 -15.23 2.26
N ILE A 148 -12.87 -15.20 0.94
CA ILE A 148 -13.58 -16.09 0.00
C ILE A 148 -12.62 -17.17 -0.47
N ASN A 149 -12.98 -18.42 -0.23
CA ASN A 149 -12.17 -19.58 -0.65
C ASN A 149 -12.18 -19.77 -2.17
N GLN A 150 -11.49 -20.80 -2.66
CA GLN A 150 -11.40 -21.11 -4.09
C GLN A 150 -12.73 -21.57 -4.70
N HIS A 151 -13.69 -21.99 -3.88
CA HIS A 151 -15.02 -22.42 -4.31
C HIS A 151 -16.05 -21.28 -4.27
N GLY A 152 -15.66 -20.06 -3.87
CA GLY A 152 -16.55 -18.92 -3.75
C GLY A 152 -17.33 -18.87 -2.43
N GLU A 153 -16.95 -19.68 -1.45
CA GLU A 153 -17.60 -19.75 -0.14
C GLU A 153 -16.86 -18.91 0.89
N VAL A 154 -17.56 -18.49 1.96
CA VAL A 154 -16.97 -17.75 3.08
C VAL A 154 -15.99 -18.64 3.83
N CYS A 155 -14.75 -18.19 3.99
CA CYS A 155 -13.73 -18.85 4.78
C CYS A 155 -13.90 -18.51 6.25
N LEU A 156 -14.22 -19.51 7.07
CA LEU A 156 -14.45 -19.37 8.51
C LEU A 156 -13.15 -19.31 9.34
N GLY A 157 -11.99 -19.45 8.72
CA GLY A 157 -10.70 -19.36 9.43
C GLY A 157 -9.54 -19.80 8.54
N ALA A 158 -8.40 -19.13 8.73
CA ALA A 158 -7.15 -19.43 8.05
C ALA A 158 -6.46 -20.64 8.71
N SER A 159 -5.86 -21.51 7.89
CA SER A 159 -4.84 -22.47 8.32
C SER A 159 -3.79 -22.58 7.20
N ALA A 160 -2.59 -23.04 7.54
CA ALA A 160 -1.50 -23.16 6.56
C ALA A 160 -1.94 -24.01 5.36
N GLU A 161 -2.56 -25.17 5.59
CA GLU A 161 -2.98 -26.11 4.58
C GLU A 161 -4.10 -25.53 3.69
N LYS A 162 -5.15 -24.98 4.30
CA LYS A 162 -6.28 -24.36 3.58
C LYS A 162 -5.82 -23.17 2.75
N CYS A 163 -4.98 -22.32 3.32
CA CYS A 163 -4.47 -21.14 2.62
C CYS A 163 -3.53 -21.51 1.48
N ALA A 164 -2.69 -22.52 1.63
CA ALA A 164 -1.84 -23.03 0.54
C ALA A 164 -2.66 -23.48 -0.67
N VAL A 165 -3.70 -24.29 -0.45
CA VAL A 165 -4.62 -24.75 -1.51
C VAL A 165 -5.37 -23.55 -2.12
N CYS A 166 -5.92 -22.67 -1.29
CA CYS A 166 -6.68 -21.49 -1.73
C CYS A 166 -5.83 -20.53 -2.58
N ASN A 167 -4.53 -20.40 -2.28
CA ASN A 167 -3.59 -19.54 -2.99
C ASN A 167 -2.75 -20.25 -4.06
N ALA A 168 -3.02 -21.52 -4.37
CA ALA A 168 -2.24 -22.29 -5.36
C ALA A 168 -2.13 -21.58 -6.73
N GLN A 169 -3.18 -20.82 -7.12
CA GLN A 169 -3.22 -20.03 -8.36
C GLN A 169 -2.85 -18.55 -8.16
N ALA A 170 -2.43 -18.16 -6.96
CA ALA A 170 -2.02 -16.79 -6.68
C ALA A 170 -0.80 -16.38 -7.52
N LYS A 171 -0.61 -15.08 -7.69
CA LYS A 171 0.47 -14.55 -8.52
C LYS A 171 1.79 -14.49 -7.75
N SER A 172 2.90 -14.69 -8.47
CA SER A 172 4.22 -14.53 -7.90
C SER A 172 4.53 -13.06 -7.57
N ALA A 173 5.44 -12.83 -6.63
CA ALA A 173 5.92 -11.49 -6.29
C ALA A 173 6.48 -10.77 -7.52
N MET A 174 7.22 -11.47 -8.39
CA MET A 174 7.75 -10.92 -9.63
C MET A 174 6.63 -10.41 -10.55
N PHE A 175 5.57 -11.19 -10.76
CA PHE A 175 4.41 -10.75 -11.55
C PHE A 175 3.78 -9.48 -10.96
N LEU A 176 3.61 -9.43 -9.64
CA LEU A 176 3.03 -8.27 -8.95
C LEU A 176 3.92 -7.03 -9.09
N LYS A 177 5.24 -7.19 -8.98
CA LYS A 177 6.22 -6.11 -9.18
C LYS A 177 6.19 -5.58 -10.62
N VAL A 178 6.26 -6.45 -11.62
CA VAL A 178 6.16 -6.04 -13.04
C VAL A 178 4.84 -5.35 -13.32
N ARG A 179 3.73 -5.89 -12.82
CA ARG A 179 2.41 -5.29 -12.97
C ARG A 179 2.32 -3.86 -12.39
N ASN A 180 3.07 -3.57 -11.35
CA ASN A 180 3.13 -2.27 -10.69
C ASN A 180 4.29 -1.39 -11.20
N ALA A 181 5.11 -1.86 -12.14
CA ALA A 181 6.20 -1.08 -12.69
C ALA A 181 5.70 0.21 -13.36
N LYS A 182 6.46 1.31 -13.21
CA LYS A 182 6.07 2.65 -13.72
C LYS A 182 5.78 2.65 -15.22
N TRP A 183 6.54 1.92 -16.00
CA TRP A 183 6.38 1.83 -17.45
C TRP A 183 5.11 1.07 -17.89
N VAL A 184 4.52 0.24 -17.04
CA VAL A 184 3.26 -0.48 -17.32
C VAL A 184 2.03 0.39 -17.06
N VAL A 185 2.13 1.42 -16.25
CA VAL A 185 1.00 2.27 -15.83
C VAL A 185 0.30 2.97 -17.02
N PRO A 186 1.02 3.59 -17.98
CA PRO A 186 0.39 4.22 -19.14
C PRO A 186 -0.48 3.25 -19.94
N PHE A 187 0.01 2.03 -20.17
CA PHE A 187 -0.73 1.00 -20.93
C PHE A 187 -2.02 0.58 -20.23
N LYS A 188 -2.01 0.48 -18.89
CA LYS A 188 -3.24 0.20 -18.13
C LYS A 188 -4.27 1.31 -18.25
N THR A 189 -3.83 2.55 -18.27
CA THR A 189 -4.73 3.71 -18.40
C THR A 189 -5.39 3.73 -19.77
N ILE A 190 -4.64 3.45 -20.84
CA ILE A 190 -5.16 3.33 -22.20
C ILE A 190 -6.17 2.18 -22.29
N ALA A 191 -5.80 0.98 -21.82
CA ALA A 191 -6.68 -0.18 -21.84
C ALA A 191 -7.99 0.01 -21.06
N ARG A 192 -7.98 0.81 -19.98
CA ARG A 192 -9.20 1.17 -19.26
C ARG A 192 -10.10 2.16 -20.02
N ARG A 193 -9.49 3.10 -20.76
CA ARG A 193 -10.27 4.04 -21.61
C ARG A 193 -10.95 3.34 -22.79
N MET A 194 -10.32 2.31 -23.35
CA MET A 194 -10.89 1.52 -24.45
C MET A 194 -12.03 0.58 -24.01
N LYS A 195 -12.17 0.30 -22.71
CA LYS A 195 -13.26 -0.55 -22.17
C LYS A 195 -14.48 0.23 -21.66
N ARG A 196 -14.45 1.54 -21.75
CA ARG A 196 -15.58 2.44 -21.47
C ARG A 196 -16.21 2.93 -22.77
#